data_6827bd1bce680a566cd07818a2291f14
#
_entry.id   6827bd1bce680a566cd07818a2291f14
#
_cell.length_a   1.000
_cell.length_b   1.000
_cell.length_c   1.000
_cell.angle_alpha   90.00
_cell.angle_beta   90.00
_cell.angle_gamma   90.00
#
_symmetry.space_group_name_H-M   'P 1'
#
loop_
_entity.id
_entity.type
_entity.pdbx_description
1 polymer ?
#
loop_
_entity_poly.entity_id
_entity_poly.type
_entity_poly.pdbx_seq_one_letter_code
_entity_poly.pdbx_strand_id
1 'polypeptide(L)'
;MTNVEFHLQLNQNETWNMSRLHFHDHYELLLPLTSPGNIFVSDQVYPLERGTLYLIGENTLHRTMAVGSHARYVLHISKKALAQLSTPQTDLTQLCQSAFRRAALRGAEMTRITELFQALERNKNDGAFGSDLRQMMALLELLLRVAPLLNAAGAGEAIRNKDFLRVAPILDYIRDHLAEPLTLDQIADRFFLSKHYLCRVFKAATGFSVMEYIIHSRVLRARQLLQEGVSVQLAGEMSGFSDNSHFIRTFGHLTGLTPGKYAKEYQSGDQVLLQKDPRG
;
A
#
# COMPACT_ATOMS: atom_id res chain seq x y z
N MET A 1 -0.86 13.86 26.55
CA MET A 1 -1.21 14.03 25.13
C MET A 1 -0.88 12.72 24.44
N THR A 2 -1.83 12.07 23.81
CA THR A 2 -1.62 10.84 23.04
C THR A 2 -0.71 11.17 21.85
N ASN A 3 0.41 10.48 21.77
CA ASN A 3 1.36 10.64 20.65
C ASN A 3 0.66 10.09 19.38
N VAL A 4 0.31 10.98 18.45
CA VAL A 4 -0.27 10.58 17.16
C VAL A 4 0.87 10.18 16.26
N GLU A 5 0.97 8.90 15.96
CA GLU A 5 2.03 8.36 15.12
C GLU A 5 1.70 8.50 13.63
N PHE A 6 2.50 9.27 12.93
CA PHE A 6 2.51 9.33 11.47
C PHE A 6 3.94 9.49 10.97
N HIS A 7 4.16 9.15 9.73
CA HIS A 7 5.48 9.26 9.10
C HIS A 7 5.36 9.94 7.74
N LEU A 8 6.08 11.05 7.56
CA LEU A 8 6.17 11.75 6.28
C LEU A 8 7.54 11.55 5.65
N GLN A 9 7.57 11.32 4.35
CA GLN A 9 8.77 11.26 3.53
C GLN A 9 8.60 12.11 2.28
N LEU A 10 9.62 12.91 1.98
CA LEU A 10 9.81 13.49 0.65
C LEU A 10 10.86 12.64 -0.07
N ASN A 11 10.45 11.89 -1.06
CA ASN A 11 11.33 11.06 -1.87
C ASN A 11 11.68 11.81 -3.16
N GLN A 12 12.98 12.04 -3.39
CA GLN A 12 13.52 12.68 -4.59
C GLN A 12 14.69 11.84 -5.10
N ASN A 13 14.48 11.12 -6.18
CA ASN A 13 15.50 10.24 -6.76
C ASN A 13 15.53 10.37 -8.28
N GLU A 14 16.74 10.37 -8.86
CA GLU A 14 16.93 10.46 -10.32
C GLU A 14 16.49 9.19 -11.06
N THR A 15 16.53 8.03 -10.39
CA THR A 15 16.19 6.73 -10.96
C THR A 15 15.44 5.87 -9.98
N TRP A 16 14.30 6.37 -9.45
CA TRP A 16 13.59 5.61 -8.45
C TRP A 16 12.55 4.68 -9.08
N ASN A 17 12.76 3.39 -8.86
CA ASN A 17 11.73 2.37 -9.01
C ASN A 17 11.57 1.69 -7.65
N MET A 18 10.35 1.62 -7.13
CA MET A 18 10.06 0.76 -6.01
C MET A 18 10.44 -0.67 -6.43
N SER A 19 11.52 -1.20 -5.83
CA SER A 19 12.15 -2.43 -6.30
C SER A 19 11.26 -3.65 -6.15
N ARG A 20 10.29 -3.61 -5.22
CA ARG A 20 9.44 -4.74 -4.86
C ARG A 20 7.99 -4.37 -4.66
N LEU A 21 7.11 -5.32 -4.97
CA LEU A 21 5.72 -5.33 -4.55
C LEU A 21 5.68 -5.38 -3.02
N HIS A 22 4.83 -4.59 -2.38
CA HIS A 22 4.74 -4.55 -0.93
C HIS A 22 3.34 -4.19 -0.43
N PHE A 23 3.15 -4.29 0.86
CA PHE A 23 1.99 -3.85 1.62
C PHE A 23 2.44 -3.41 3.02
N HIS A 24 1.62 -2.65 3.69
CA HIS A 24 1.86 -2.17 5.05
C HIS A 24 0.55 -2.13 5.84
N ASP A 25 0.62 -1.88 7.13
CA ASP A 25 -0.51 -1.87 8.08
C ASP A 25 -0.99 -0.45 8.44
N HIS A 26 -0.70 0.49 7.58
CA HIS A 26 -1.12 1.89 7.69
C HIS A 26 -1.72 2.37 6.37
N TYR A 27 -2.37 3.52 6.41
CA TYR A 27 -2.85 4.24 5.23
C TYR A 27 -1.72 5.09 4.67
N GLU A 28 -1.58 5.09 3.36
CA GLU A 28 -0.61 5.91 2.64
C GLU A 28 -1.33 6.97 1.83
N LEU A 29 -1.01 8.25 2.10
CA LEU A 29 -1.32 9.37 1.20
C LEU A 29 -0.10 9.66 0.36
N LEU A 30 -0.23 9.48 -0.96
CA LEU A 30 0.83 9.67 -1.94
C LEU A 30 0.48 10.87 -2.83
N LEU A 31 1.36 11.87 -2.89
CA LEU A 31 1.26 13.02 -3.79
C LEU A 31 2.48 13.08 -4.71
N PRO A 32 2.37 12.65 -5.96
CA PRO A 32 3.42 12.82 -6.96
C PRO A 32 3.64 14.30 -7.31
N LEU A 33 4.89 14.74 -7.28
CA LEU A 33 5.31 16.09 -7.69
C LEU A 33 5.85 16.11 -9.13
N THR A 34 6.19 14.95 -9.64
CA THR A 34 6.60 14.70 -11.02
C THR A 34 5.77 13.57 -11.62
N SER A 35 5.75 13.47 -12.93
CA SER A 35 5.22 12.33 -13.71
C SER A 35 6.18 12.10 -14.90
N PRO A 36 6.13 10.97 -15.59
CA PRO A 36 5.08 9.97 -15.67
C PRO A 36 5.42 8.69 -14.88
N GLY A 37 4.40 7.88 -14.68
CA GLY A 37 4.54 6.55 -14.10
C GLY A 37 3.20 5.84 -14.00
N ASN A 38 3.24 4.66 -13.43
CA ASN A 38 2.05 3.88 -13.10
C ASN A 38 2.12 3.41 -11.65
N ILE A 39 0.97 3.13 -11.07
CA ILE A 39 0.86 2.46 -9.78
C ILE A 39 0.03 1.20 -9.97
N PHE A 40 0.58 0.05 -9.57
CA PHE A 40 -0.16 -1.18 -9.38
C PHE A 40 -0.77 -1.16 -7.97
N VAL A 41 -2.06 -1.45 -7.87
CA VAL A 41 -2.77 -1.56 -6.59
C VAL A 41 -3.70 -2.76 -6.66
N SER A 42 -3.54 -3.72 -5.76
CA SER A 42 -4.26 -4.99 -5.68
C SER A 42 -4.12 -5.82 -6.96
N ASP A 43 -4.95 -5.61 -7.95
CA ASP A 43 -5.00 -6.34 -9.23
C ASP A 43 -5.20 -5.42 -10.43
N GLN A 44 -5.02 -4.10 -10.23
CA GLN A 44 -5.21 -3.08 -11.25
C GLN A 44 -3.99 -2.18 -11.39
N VAL A 45 -3.83 -1.58 -12.55
CA VAL A 45 -2.81 -0.56 -12.81
C VAL A 45 -3.49 0.78 -13.10
N TYR A 46 -3.03 1.82 -12.43
CA TYR A 46 -3.52 3.19 -12.61
C TYR A 46 -2.38 4.11 -13.06
N PRO A 47 -2.69 5.18 -13.79
CA PRO A 47 -1.68 6.19 -14.09
C PRO A 47 -1.23 6.88 -12.79
N LEU A 48 0.07 7.15 -12.67
CA LEU A 48 0.64 7.96 -11.61
C LEU A 48 0.87 9.37 -12.17
N GLU A 49 0.01 10.29 -11.79
CA GLU A 49 -0.08 11.63 -12.37
C GLU A 49 0.31 12.71 -11.36
N ARG A 50 1.12 13.67 -11.80
CA ARG A 50 1.40 14.85 -10.99
C ARG A 50 0.10 15.56 -10.58
N GLY A 51 0.02 15.96 -9.32
CA GLY A 51 -1.15 16.67 -8.81
C GLY A 51 -2.38 15.81 -8.59
N THR A 52 -2.23 14.49 -8.66
CA THR A 52 -3.25 13.55 -8.20
C THR A 52 -2.85 13.01 -6.83
N LEU A 53 -3.73 13.13 -5.87
CA LEU A 53 -3.57 12.54 -4.54
C LEU A 53 -4.10 11.11 -4.57
N TYR A 54 -3.32 10.18 -4.05
CA TYR A 54 -3.68 8.76 -3.94
C TYR A 54 -3.79 8.39 -2.46
N LEU A 55 -4.84 7.67 -2.11
CA LEU A 55 -4.99 6.99 -0.83
C LEU A 55 -4.85 5.48 -1.08
N ILE A 56 -3.89 4.85 -0.42
CA ILE A 56 -3.68 3.41 -0.42
C ILE A 56 -3.99 2.90 0.99
N GLY A 57 -4.89 1.94 1.08
CA GLY A 57 -5.35 1.38 2.34
C GLY A 57 -4.33 0.43 2.98
N GLU A 58 -4.53 0.18 4.28
CA GLU A 58 -3.78 -0.87 4.98
C GLU A 58 -3.96 -2.24 4.29
N ASN A 59 -2.94 -3.08 4.36
CA ASN A 59 -2.97 -4.42 3.76
C ASN A 59 -3.26 -4.45 2.25
N THR A 60 -3.07 -3.34 1.57
CA THR A 60 -3.27 -3.23 0.13
C THR A 60 -1.95 -3.45 -0.58
N LEU A 61 -1.92 -4.49 -1.42
CA LEU A 61 -0.75 -4.82 -2.22
C LEU A 61 -0.54 -3.77 -3.30
N HIS A 62 0.60 -3.11 -3.31
CA HIS A 62 0.86 -2.04 -4.27
C HIS A 62 2.34 -1.91 -4.66
N ARG A 63 2.57 -1.25 -5.79
CA ARG A 63 3.89 -0.90 -6.29
C ARG A 63 3.81 0.32 -7.19
N THR A 64 4.64 1.32 -6.94
CA THR A 64 4.82 2.45 -7.85
C THR A 64 5.89 2.13 -8.88
N MET A 65 5.58 2.37 -10.16
CA MET A 65 6.46 2.21 -11.31
C MET A 65 6.66 3.58 -11.94
N ALA A 66 7.74 4.28 -11.57
CA ALA A 66 8.09 5.57 -12.15
C ALA A 66 9.08 5.40 -13.30
N VAL A 67 9.03 6.32 -14.26
CA VAL A 67 9.97 6.41 -15.39
C VAL A 67 10.75 7.70 -15.26
N GLY A 68 12.07 7.61 -15.07
CA GLY A 68 12.94 8.78 -14.92
C GLY A 68 12.96 9.37 -13.51
N SER A 69 13.30 10.66 -13.41
CA SER A 69 13.34 11.40 -12.14
C SER A 69 11.97 11.46 -11.50
N HIS A 70 11.91 11.10 -10.21
CA HIS A 70 10.67 11.00 -9.46
C HIS A 70 10.76 11.75 -8.14
N ALA A 71 9.81 12.67 -7.90
CA ALA A 71 9.62 13.35 -6.63
C ALA A 71 8.19 13.17 -6.14
N ARG A 72 8.02 12.87 -4.86
CA ARG A 72 6.71 12.66 -4.25
C ARG A 72 6.72 12.85 -2.75
N TYR A 73 5.61 13.28 -2.18
CA TYR A 73 5.31 13.15 -0.76
C TYR A 73 4.61 11.82 -0.50
N VAL A 74 5.01 11.16 0.59
CA VAL A 74 4.38 9.94 1.11
C VAL A 74 4.12 10.16 2.60
N LEU A 75 2.85 10.16 2.98
CA LEU A 75 2.43 10.25 4.38
C LEU A 75 1.78 8.93 4.80
N HIS A 76 2.38 8.26 5.76
CA HIS A 76 1.83 7.06 6.40
C HIS A 76 1.13 7.44 7.70
N ILE A 77 -0.08 6.94 7.90
CA ILE A 77 -0.88 7.17 9.10
C ILE A 77 -1.69 5.92 9.46
N SER A 78 -1.67 5.53 10.73
CA SER A 78 -2.44 4.37 11.18
C SER A 78 -3.93 4.68 11.36
N LYS A 79 -4.78 3.65 11.26
CA LYS A 79 -6.21 3.76 11.59
C LYS A 79 -6.42 4.25 13.02
N LYS A 80 -5.59 3.81 13.96
CA LYS A 80 -5.59 4.26 15.35
C LYS A 80 -5.34 5.77 15.45
N ALA A 81 -4.36 6.28 14.72
CA ALA A 81 -4.06 7.72 14.69
C ALA A 81 -5.23 8.53 14.11
N LEU A 82 -5.85 8.06 13.02
CA LEU A 82 -7.06 8.70 12.47
C LEU A 82 -8.22 8.72 13.48
N ALA A 83 -8.44 7.62 14.20
CA ALA A 83 -9.44 7.54 15.26
C ALA A 83 -9.14 8.51 16.43
N GLN A 84 -7.88 8.65 16.84
CA GLN A 84 -7.46 9.58 17.88
C GLN A 84 -7.64 11.06 17.48
N LEU A 85 -7.54 11.36 16.19
CA LEU A 85 -7.76 12.70 15.63
C LEU A 85 -9.22 13.00 15.32
N SER A 86 -10.09 11.99 15.37
CA SER A 86 -11.53 12.14 15.13
C SER A 86 -12.25 12.75 16.31
N THR A 87 -13.38 13.42 16.03
CA THR A 87 -14.31 13.97 17.02
C THR A 87 -15.71 13.40 16.79
N PRO A 88 -16.67 13.59 17.71
CA PRO A 88 -18.06 13.17 17.49
C PRO A 88 -18.71 13.72 16.21
N GLN A 89 -18.26 14.89 15.72
CA GLN A 89 -18.77 15.53 14.50
C GLN A 89 -17.90 15.24 13.26
N THR A 90 -16.63 14.81 13.43
CA THR A 90 -15.69 14.62 12.33
C THR A 90 -14.99 13.28 12.48
N ASP A 91 -15.45 12.32 11.71
CA ASP A 91 -14.87 10.97 11.69
C ASP A 91 -13.86 10.83 10.53
N LEU A 92 -12.58 10.94 10.86
CA LEU A 92 -11.48 10.76 9.89
C LEU A 92 -11.27 9.29 9.51
N THR A 93 -11.85 8.34 10.26
CA THR A 93 -11.76 6.92 9.92
C THR A 93 -12.56 6.57 8.66
N GLN A 94 -13.40 7.47 8.15
CA GLN A 94 -14.06 7.32 6.86
C GLN A 94 -13.07 7.15 5.70
N LEU A 95 -11.85 7.67 5.82
CA LEU A 95 -10.76 7.38 4.88
C LEU A 95 -10.43 5.89 4.81
N CYS A 96 -10.73 5.14 5.89
CA CYS A 96 -10.44 3.72 6.01
C CYS A 96 -11.46 2.79 5.29
N GLN A 97 -12.49 3.33 4.68
CA GLN A 97 -13.56 2.54 4.06
C GLN A 97 -13.20 1.96 2.68
N SER A 98 -12.07 2.37 2.11
CA SER A 98 -11.65 1.92 0.77
C SER A 98 -10.18 1.55 0.76
N ALA A 99 -9.85 0.47 0.04
CA ALA A 99 -8.48 0.04 -0.18
C ALA A 99 -7.69 0.99 -1.10
N PHE A 100 -8.38 1.73 -1.98
CA PHE A 100 -7.73 2.65 -2.90
C PHE A 100 -8.69 3.74 -3.39
N ARG A 101 -8.21 4.98 -3.39
CA ARG A 101 -8.88 6.15 -3.98
C ARG A 101 -7.87 7.09 -4.59
N ARG A 102 -8.32 7.88 -5.56
CA ARG A 102 -7.51 8.95 -6.13
C ARG A 102 -8.35 10.18 -6.44
N ALA A 103 -7.81 11.35 -6.16
CA ALA A 103 -8.45 12.64 -6.40
C ALA A 103 -7.49 13.59 -7.14
N ALA A 104 -7.90 14.10 -8.30
CA ALA A 104 -7.13 15.11 -9.01
C ALA A 104 -7.25 16.46 -8.29
N LEU A 105 -6.11 17.04 -7.94
CA LEU A 105 -6.01 18.35 -7.32
C LEU A 105 -5.82 19.43 -8.40
N ARG A 106 -6.51 20.55 -8.28
CA ARG A 106 -6.43 21.63 -9.27
C ARG A 106 -6.29 22.99 -8.59
N GLY A 107 -5.61 23.92 -9.28
CA GLY A 107 -5.52 25.32 -8.87
C GLY A 107 -5.08 25.51 -7.41
N ALA A 108 -5.83 26.31 -6.68
CA ALA A 108 -5.54 26.66 -5.29
C ALA A 108 -5.48 25.45 -4.35
N GLU A 109 -6.26 24.37 -4.63
CA GLU A 109 -6.26 23.17 -3.79
C GLU A 109 -4.92 22.42 -3.89
N MET A 110 -4.37 22.26 -5.11
CA MET A 110 -3.04 21.67 -5.30
C MET A 110 -1.96 22.47 -4.57
N THR A 111 -2.00 23.80 -4.67
CA THR A 111 -1.05 24.68 -3.97
C THR A 111 -1.16 24.48 -2.46
N ARG A 112 -2.36 24.54 -1.92
CA ARG A 112 -2.57 24.45 -0.47
C ARG A 112 -2.18 23.09 0.11
N ILE A 113 -2.53 22.00 -0.55
CA ILE A 113 -2.15 20.67 -0.11
C ILE A 113 -0.62 20.49 -0.17
N THR A 114 0.04 21.00 -1.21
CA THR A 114 1.50 20.98 -1.31
C THR A 114 2.17 21.76 -0.17
N GLU A 115 1.66 22.95 0.15
CA GLU A 115 2.15 23.77 1.28
C GLU A 115 2.02 23.03 2.62
N LEU A 116 0.94 22.29 2.83
CA LEU A 116 0.72 21.52 4.05
C LEU A 116 1.73 20.34 4.16
N PHE A 117 2.01 19.62 3.08
CA PHE A 117 3.07 18.64 3.04
C PHE A 117 4.45 19.25 3.34
N GLN A 118 4.73 20.44 2.77
CA GLN A 118 5.96 21.17 3.06
C GLN A 118 6.04 21.63 4.51
N ALA A 119 4.92 22.07 5.10
CA ALA A 119 4.86 22.47 6.50
C ALA A 119 5.12 21.28 7.44
N LEU A 120 4.57 20.12 7.13
CA LEU A 120 4.85 18.87 7.84
C LEU A 120 6.33 18.49 7.78
N GLU A 121 6.97 18.60 6.61
CA GLU A 121 8.38 18.28 6.43
C GLU A 121 9.30 19.25 7.18
N ARG A 122 9.04 20.56 7.09
CA ARG A 122 9.83 21.57 7.82
C ARG A 122 9.79 21.40 9.33
N ASN A 123 8.63 21.08 9.89
CA ASN A 123 8.46 20.96 11.34
C ASN A 123 8.93 19.60 11.90
N LYS A 124 9.25 18.62 11.06
CA LYS A 124 9.63 17.27 11.45
C LYS A 124 10.88 17.20 12.37
N ASN A 125 11.86 18.06 12.11
CA ASN A 125 13.13 18.08 12.82
C ASN A 125 13.42 19.43 13.49
N ASP A 126 12.42 20.31 13.56
CA ASP A 126 12.56 21.62 14.19
C ASP A 126 12.36 21.48 15.71
N GLY A 127 13.43 21.53 16.50
CA GLY A 127 13.36 21.46 17.96
C GLY A 127 12.82 22.73 18.63
N ALA A 128 12.30 23.70 17.88
CA ALA A 128 11.78 24.96 18.42
C ALA A 128 10.48 24.72 19.22
N PHE A 129 10.24 25.60 20.18
CA PHE A 129 9.01 25.58 21.00
C PHE A 129 7.75 25.57 20.11
N GLY A 130 6.88 24.60 20.31
CA GLY A 130 5.61 24.45 19.59
C GLY A 130 5.74 23.87 18.16
N SER A 131 6.89 23.35 17.75
CA SER A 131 7.08 22.68 16.44
C SER A 131 6.16 21.46 16.30
N ASP A 132 6.02 20.68 17.35
CA ASP A 132 5.12 19.52 17.45
C ASP A 132 3.65 19.94 17.26
N LEU A 133 3.24 21.03 17.87
CA LEU A 133 1.87 21.57 17.71
C LEU A 133 1.65 22.10 16.27
N ARG A 134 2.62 22.80 15.70
CA ARG A 134 2.54 23.26 14.31
C ARG A 134 2.45 22.08 13.34
N GLN A 135 3.21 21.02 13.61
CA GLN A 135 3.14 19.79 12.82
C GLN A 135 1.76 19.13 12.93
N MET A 136 1.19 19.04 14.14
CA MET A 136 -0.14 18.50 14.36
C MET A 136 -1.24 19.35 13.69
N MET A 137 -1.15 20.66 13.75
CA MET A 137 -2.08 21.56 13.06
C MET A 137 -2.02 21.38 11.55
N ALA A 138 -0.81 21.25 10.96
CA ALA A 138 -0.65 21.01 9.53
C ALA A 138 -1.21 19.64 9.11
N LEU A 139 -1.02 18.61 9.95
CA LEU A 139 -1.59 17.28 9.70
C LEU A 139 -3.12 17.31 9.74
N LEU A 140 -3.71 17.92 10.76
CA LEU A 140 -5.17 18.03 10.87
C LEU A 140 -5.76 18.81 9.69
N GLU A 141 -5.16 19.94 9.32
CA GLU A 141 -5.64 20.72 8.18
C GLU A 141 -5.52 19.92 6.87
N LEU A 142 -4.41 19.18 6.68
CA LEU A 142 -4.25 18.29 5.53
C LEU A 142 -5.37 17.24 5.48
N LEU A 143 -5.61 16.52 6.57
CA LEU A 143 -6.64 15.48 6.65
C LEU A 143 -8.05 16.02 6.41
N LEU A 144 -8.38 17.18 6.99
CA LEU A 144 -9.68 17.84 6.79
C LEU A 144 -9.92 18.25 5.34
N ARG A 145 -8.86 18.61 4.59
CA ARG A 145 -8.96 18.95 3.17
C ARG A 145 -9.04 17.73 2.27
N VAL A 146 -8.22 16.70 2.55
CA VAL A 146 -8.14 15.54 1.66
C VAL A 146 -9.29 14.56 1.87
N ALA A 147 -9.85 14.44 3.08
CA ALA A 147 -10.91 13.49 3.37
C ALA A 147 -12.17 13.70 2.51
N PRO A 148 -12.73 14.91 2.38
CA PRO A 148 -13.89 15.14 1.50
C PRO A 148 -13.57 14.85 0.03
N LEU A 149 -12.37 15.22 -0.46
CA LEU A 149 -11.94 14.99 -1.84
C LEU A 149 -11.84 13.48 -2.14
N LEU A 150 -11.20 12.74 -1.26
CA LEU A 150 -11.03 11.29 -1.42
C LEU A 150 -12.34 10.53 -1.19
N ASN A 151 -13.20 10.98 -0.27
CA ASN A 151 -14.50 10.34 -0.04
C ASN A 151 -15.47 10.54 -1.20
N ALA A 152 -15.41 11.69 -1.88
CA ALA A 152 -16.17 11.93 -3.10
C ALA A 152 -15.59 11.24 -4.34
N ALA A 153 -14.31 10.86 -4.30
CA ALA A 153 -13.62 10.21 -5.40
C ALA A 153 -13.71 8.69 -5.30
N GLY A 154 -13.62 8.03 -6.44
CA GLY A 154 -13.43 6.57 -6.54
C GLY A 154 -11.99 6.18 -6.83
N ALA A 155 -11.78 4.92 -7.20
CA ALA A 155 -10.49 4.44 -7.71
C ALA A 155 -10.11 5.08 -9.06
N GLY A 156 -11.10 5.64 -9.78
CA GLY A 156 -10.93 6.13 -11.13
C GLY A 156 -10.78 4.98 -12.15
N GLU A 157 -10.45 5.31 -13.38
CA GLU A 157 -10.25 4.30 -14.42
C GLU A 157 -8.87 3.68 -14.34
N ALA A 158 -8.84 2.34 -14.32
CA ALA A 158 -7.61 1.57 -14.45
C ALA A 158 -7.09 1.59 -15.89
N ILE A 159 -5.79 1.44 -16.05
CA ILE A 159 -5.16 1.34 -17.37
C ILE A 159 -5.59 0.02 -18.02
N ARG A 160 -6.22 0.11 -19.18
CA ARG A 160 -6.63 -1.04 -20.01
C ARG A 160 -5.79 -1.15 -21.29
N ASN A 161 -4.46 -1.19 -21.12
CA ASN A 161 -3.61 -1.48 -22.27
C ASN A 161 -3.64 -2.98 -22.62
N LYS A 162 -3.15 -3.33 -23.83
CA LYS A 162 -3.17 -4.72 -24.32
C LYS A 162 -2.45 -5.71 -23.38
N ASP A 163 -1.36 -5.29 -22.76
CA ASP A 163 -0.57 -6.15 -21.88
C ASP A 163 -1.30 -6.42 -20.56
N PHE A 164 -1.92 -5.39 -19.97
CA PHE A 164 -2.72 -5.54 -18.77
C PHE A 164 -3.99 -6.38 -19.02
N LEU A 165 -4.68 -6.17 -20.15
CA LEU A 165 -5.87 -6.98 -20.50
C LEU A 165 -5.56 -8.48 -20.65
N ARG A 166 -4.32 -8.84 -21.01
CA ARG A 166 -3.86 -10.23 -21.07
C ARG A 166 -3.55 -10.81 -19.67
N VAL A 167 -3.11 -9.96 -18.75
CA VAL A 167 -2.68 -10.36 -17.41
C VAL A 167 -3.83 -10.35 -16.40
N ALA A 168 -4.83 -9.51 -16.57
CA ALA A 168 -5.97 -9.41 -15.66
C ALA A 168 -6.67 -10.76 -15.39
N PRO A 169 -6.97 -11.60 -16.39
CA PRO A 169 -7.54 -12.93 -16.14
C PRO A 169 -6.61 -13.86 -15.36
N ILE A 170 -5.28 -13.67 -15.50
CA ILE A 170 -4.29 -14.45 -14.76
C ILE A 170 -4.26 -14.03 -13.29
N LEU A 171 -4.35 -12.72 -13.01
CA LEU A 171 -4.46 -12.19 -11.65
C LEU A 171 -5.75 -12.69 -10.96
N ASP A 172 -6.88 -12.66 -11.66
CA ASP A 172 -8.15 -13.21 -11.17
C ASP A 172 -8.03 -14.69 -10.84
N TYR A 173 -7.47 -15.48 -11.74
CA TYR A 173 -7.26 -16.91 -11.54
C TYR A 173 -6.37 -17.19 -10.31
N ILE A 174 -5.25 -16.49 -10.18
CA ILE A 174 -4.35 -16.64 -9.01
C ILE A 174 -5.09 -16.32 -7.72
N ARG A 175 -5.87 -15.23 -7.68
CA ARG A 175 -6.64 -14.83 -6.51
C ARG A 175 -7.64 -15.90 -6.09
N ASP A 176 -8.38 -16.43 -7.06
CA ASP A 176 -9.45 -17.40 -6.81
C ASP A 176 -8.92 -18.78 -6.38
N HIS A 177 -7.66 -19.14 -6.77
CA HIS A 177 -7.00 -20.42 -6.47
C HIS A 177 -5.81 -20.28 -5.51
N LEU A 178 -5.74 -19.18 -4.74
CA LEU A 178 -4.57 -18.83 -3.94
C LEU A 178 -4.18 -19.89 -2.90
N ALA A 179 -5.17 -20.57 -2.32
CA ALA A 179 -4.99 -21.66 -1.35
C ALA A 179 -4.51 -22.96 -1.96
N GLU A 180 -4.60 -23.11 -3.29
CA GLU A 180 -4.22 -24.33 -4.00
C GLU A 180 -2.72 -24.31 -4.36
N PRO A 181 -2.14 -25.48 -4.69
CA PRO A 181 -0.81 -25.51 -5.30
C PRO A 181 -0.82 -24.76 -6.63
N LEU A 182 -0.10 -23.64 -6.69
CA LEU A 182 0.05 -22.83 -7.91
C LEU A 182 1.50 -22.89 -8.39
N THR A 183 1.71 -23.48 -9.56
CA THR A 183 3.00 -23.48 -10.25
C THR A 183 2.94 -22.65 -11.54
N LEU A 184 4.09 -22.18 -11.99
CA LEU A 184 4.17 -21.46 -13.27
C LEU A 184 3.70 -22.30 -14.44
N ASP A 185 3.94 -23.63 -14.40
CA ASP A 185 3.52 -24.55 -15.47
C ASP A 185 2.00 -24.66 -15.50
N GLN A 186 1.35 -24.91 -14.36
CA GLN A 186 -0.11 -24.97 -14.26
C GLN A 186 -0.80 -23.69 -14.75
N ILE A 187 -0.27 -22.53 -14.37
CA ILE A 187 -0.81 -21.23 -14.83
C ILE A 187 -0.58 -21.08 -16.34
N ALA A 188 0.61 -21.39 -16.84
CA ALA A 188 0.91 -21.28 -18.26
C ALA A 188 0.01 -22.19 -19.10
N ASP A 189 -0.15 -23.46 -18.71
CA ASP A 189 -1.02 -24.43 -19.37
C ASP A 189 -2.49 -23.96 -19.35
N ARG A 190 -2.98 -23.45 -18.21
CA ARG A 190 -4.35 -22.97 -18.07
C ARG A 190 -4.70 -21.85 -19.06
N PHE A 191 -3.73 -20.98 -19.38
CA PHE A 191 -3.90 -19.86 -20.30
C PHE A 191 -3.31 -20.10 -21.70
N PHE A 192 -2.92 -21.33 -22.02
CA PHE A 192 -2.31 -21.70 -23.29
C PHE A 192 -1.07 -20.87 -23.65
N LEU A 193 -0.25 -20.57 -22.65
CA LEU A 193 0.98 -19.79 -22.79
C LEU A 193 2.21 -20.63 -22.51
N SER A 194 3.35 -20.28 -23.12
CA SER A 194 4.62 -20.79 -22.63
C SER A 194 4.98 -20.12 -21.29
N LYS A 195 5.64 -20.85 -20.38
CA LYS A 195 6.11 -20.30 -19.10
C LYS A 195 6.94 -19.03 -19.29
N HIS A 196 7.82 -19.00 -20.28
CA HIS A 196 8.64 -17.83 -20.58
C HIS A 196 7.80 -16.63 -21.02
N TYR A 197 6.79 -16.83 -21.85
CA TYR A 197 5.89 -15.77 -22.29
C TYR A 197 5.04 -15.26 -21.13
N LEU A 198 4.48 -16.14 -20.31
CA LEU A 198 3.75 -15.81 -19.08
C LEU A 198 4.58 -14.89 -18.17
N CYS A 199 5.80 -15.31 -17.82
CA CYS A 199 6.68 -14.51 -16.95
C CYS A 199 7.00 -13.14 -17.54
N ARG A 200 7.26 -13.06 -18.83
CA ARG A 200 7.59 -11.82 -19.51
C ARG A 200 6.41 -10.84 -19.55
N VAL A 201 5.23 -11.30 -20.00
CA VAL A 201 4.07 -10.43 -20.15
C VAL A 201 3.53 -9.98 -18.78
N PHE A 202 3.54 -10.89 -17.79
CA PHE A 202 3.12 -10.57 -16.44
C PHE A 202 4.03 -9.49 -15.83
N LYS A 203 5.36 -9.67 -15.93
CA LYS A 203 6.31 -8.67 -15.42
C LYS A 203 6.25 -7.35 -16.17
N ALA A 204 6.04 -7.36 -17.49
CA ALA A 204 5.88 -6.13 -18.28
C ALA A 204 4.63 -5.34 -17.88
N ALA A 205 3.51 -6.02 -17.60
CA ALA A 205 2.25 -5.39 -17.24
C ALA A 205 2.20 -4.91 -15.78
N THR A 206 2.79 -5.68 -14.85
CA THR A 206 2.64 -5.47 -13.40
C THR A 206 3.91 -4.96 -12.72
N GLY A 207 5.04 -5.15 -13.36
CA GLY A 207 6.36 -4.77 -12.84
C GLY A 207 7.03 -5.83 -11.94
N PHE A 208 6.37 -6.94 -11.59
CA PHE A 208 6.88 -8.00 -10.71
C PHE A 208 6.63 -9.40 -11.29
N SER A 209 7.19 -10.43 -10.70
CA SER A 209 7.01 -11.80 -11.16
C SER A 209 5.70 -12.43 -10.66
N VAL A 210 5.20 -13.45 -11.38
CA VAL A 210 4.02 -14.24 -10.97
C VAL A 210 4.19 -14.81 -9.56
N MET A 211 5.36 -15.41 -9.26
CA MET A 211 5.62 -16.02 -7.95
C MET A 211 5.71 -14.98 -6.83
N GLU A 212 6.26 -13.81 -7.10
CA GLU A 212 6.27 -12.69 -6.15
C GLU A 212 4.84 -12.28 -5.79
N TYR A 213 3.96 -12.15 -6.77
CA TYR A 213 2.54 -11.84 -6.54
C TYR A 213 1.85 -12.92 -5.69
N ILE A 214 2.01 -14.20 -6.04
CA ILE A 214 1.42 -15.32 -5.29
C ILE A 214 1.87 -15.29 -3.82
N ILE A 215 3.18 -15.15 -3.57
CA ILE A 215 3.74 -15.16 -2.22
C ILE A 215 3.21 -13.99 -1.39
N HIS A 216 3.19 -12.77 -1.93
CA HIS A 216 2.67 -11.60 -1.22
C HIS A 216 1.17 -11.73 -0.94
N SER A 217 0.40 -12.21 -1.90
CA SER A 217 -1.04 -12.44 -1.74
C SER A 217 -1.33 -13.50 -0.66
N ARG A 218 -0.54 -14.57 -0.60
CA ARG A 218 -0.64 -15.59 0.45
C ARG A 218 -0.33 -15.02 1.84
N VAL A 219 0.71 -14.20 1.97
CA VAL A 219 1.05 -13.57 3.25
C VAL A 219 -0.05 -12.59 3.68
N LEU A 220 -0.64 -11.83 2.75
CA LEU A 220 -1.80 -10.98 3.06
C LEU A 220 -3.01 -11.79 3.54
N ARG A 221 -3.30 -12.92 2.88
CA ARG A 221 -4.37 -13.83 3.31
C ARG A 221 -4.10 -14.40 4.71
N ALA A 222 -2.85 -14.82 4.98
CA ALA A 222 -2.46 -15.30 6.30
C ALA A 222 -2.62 -14.23 7.38
N ARG A 223 -2.28 -12.96 7.09
CA ARG A 223 -2.50 -11.85 8.02
C ARG A 223 -3.96 -11.69 8.40
N GLN A 224 -4.87 -11.73 7.42
CA GLN A 224 -6.31 -11.64 7.66
C GLN A 224 -6.79 -12.78 8.58
N LEU A 225 -6.40 -14.02 8.27
CA LEU A 225 -6.76 -15.18 9.07
C LEU A 225 -6.23 -15.09 10.52
N LEU A 226 -5.00 -14.61 10.72
CA LEU A 226 -4.42 -14.38 12.04
C LEU A 226 -5.16 -13.29 12.81
N GLN A 227 -5.63 -12.24 12.15
CA GLN A 227 -6.47 -11.19 12.73
C GLN A 227 -7.85 -11.72 13.17
N GLU A 228 -8.40 -12.68 12.40
CA GLU A 228 -9.64 -13.41 12.72
C GLU A 228 -9.45 -14.44 13.84
N GLY A 229 -8.24 -14.60 14.38
CA GLY A 229 -7.93 -15.52 15.47
C GLY A 229 -7.61 -16.97 15.05
N VAL A 230 -7.42 -17.21 13.74
CA VAL A 230 -6.99 -18.52 13.23
C VAL A 230 -5.58 -18.85 13.71
N SER A 231 -5.32 -20.10 14.09
CA SER A 231 -4.00 -20.54 14.54
C SER A 231 -2.93 -20.36 13.43
N VAL A 232 -1.66 -20.17 13.86
CA VAL A 232 -0.54 -19.93 12.92
C VAL A 232 -0.41 -21.02 11.87
N GLN A 233 -0.48 -22.27 12.28
CA GLN A 233 -0.39 -23.40 11.36
C GLN A 233 -1.53 -23.37 10.33
N LEU A 234 -2.77 -23.26 10.80
CA LEU A 234 -3.95 -23.29 9.94
C LEU A 234 -3.99 -22.06 9.01
N ALA A 235 -3.58 -20.87 9.49
CA ALA A 235 -3.47 -19.68 8.66
C ALA A 235 -2.48 -19.86 7.51
N GLY A 236 -1.34 -20.53 7.75
CA GLY A 236 -0.39 -20.89 6.70
C GLY A 236 -1.00 -21.83 5.66
N GLU A 237 -1.62 -22.92 6.10
CA GLU A 237 -2.27 -23.92 5.25
C GLU A 237 -3.40 -23.32 4.41
N MET A 238 -4.33 -22.58 5.02
CA MET A 238 -5.46 -21.93 4.34
C MET A 238 -5.03 -20.80 3.40
N SER A 239 -3.80 -20.31 3.53
CA SER A 239 -3.21 -19.34 2.63
C SER A 239 -2.42 -19.98 1.48
N GLY A 240 -2.34 -21.31 1.42
CA GLY A 240 -1.70 -22.05 0.34
C GLY A 240 -0.21 -22.36 0.55
N PHE A 241 0.32 -22.20 1.77
CA PHE A 241 1.68 -22.69 2.09
C PHE A 241 1.64 -24.17 2.43
N SER A 242 2.41 -24.97 1.70
CA SER A 242 2.54 -26.42 1.92
C SER A 242 3.55 -26.76 3.01
N ASP A 243 4.43 -25.83 3.39
CA ASP A 243 5.47 -26.01 4.41
C ASP A 243 5.39 -24.88 5.44
N ASN A 244 5.19 -25.24 6.72
CA ASN A 244 5.03 -24.28 7.80
C ASN A 244 6.33 -23.51 8.10
N SER A 245 7.49 -24.13 7.93
CA SER A 245 8.77 -23.42 8.13
C SER A 245 9.01 -22.38 7.03
N HIS A 246 8.66 -22.72 5.79
CA HIS A 246 8.68 -21.77 4.68
C HIS A 246 7.69 -20.62 4.92
N PHE A 247 6.47 -20.92 5.37
CA PHE A 247 5.48 -19.91 5.76
C PHE A 247 6.03 -18.93 6.80
N ILE A 248 6.53 -19.43 7.94
CA ILE A 248 7.02 -18.58 9.04
C ILE A 248 8.15 -17.68 8.58
N ARG A 249 9.13 -18.20 7.82
CA ARG A 249 10.25 -17.40 7.30
C ARG A 249 9.78 -16.33 6.32
N THR A 250 8.91 -16.71 5.39
CA THR A 250 8.38 -15.79 4.36
C THR A 250 7.54 -14.70 4.97
N PHE A 251 6.64 -15.05 5.87
CA PHE A 251 5.83 -14.10 6.61
C PHE A 251 6.70 -13.11 7.39
N GLY A 252 7.68 -13.63 8.15
CA GLY A 252 8.61 -12.80 8.92
C GLY A 252 9.46 -11.87 8.04
N HIS A 253 9.90 -12.36 6.86
CA HIS A 253 10.65 -11.54 5.91
C HIS A 253 9.82 -10.39 5.35
N LEU A 254 8.54 -10.63 5.00
CA LEU A 254 7.67 -9.64 4.37
C LEU A 254 7.00 -8.68 5.37
N THR A 255 6.74 -9.13 6.60
CA THR A 255 6.02 -8.32 7.60
C THR A 255 6.92 -7.75 8.70
N GLY A 256 8.14 -8.27 8.84
CA GLY A 256 9.06 -7.91 9.93
C GLY A 256 8.78 -8.62 11.25
N LEU A 257 7.65 -9.36 11.39
CA LEU A 257 7.25 -10.11 12.58
C LEU A 257 7.00 -11.58 12.25
N THR A 258 7.24 -12.47 13.21
CA THR A 258 6.77 -13.85 13.07
C THR A 258 5.23 -13.89 13.12
N PRO A 259 4.56 -14.89 12.48
CA PRO A 259 3.11 -14.98 12.48
C PRO A 259 2.50 -15.01 13.89
N GLY A 260 3.14 -15.72 14.83
CA GLY A 260 2.68 -15.79 16.21
C GLY A 260 2.79 -14.47 16.97
N LYS A 261 3.89 -13.72 16.74
CA LYS A 261 4.05 -12.38 17.31
C LYS A 261 3.05 -11.41 16.72
N TYR A 262 2.85 -11.46 15.41
CA TYR A 262 1.85 -10.65 14.71
C TYR A 262 0.43 -10.88 15.26
N ALA A 263 0.00 -12.14 15.39
CA ALA A 263 -1.31 -12.50 15.93
C ALA A 263 -1.51 -11.96 17.35
N LYS A 264 -0.49 -12.08 18.22
CA LYS A 264 -0.53 -11.61 19.60
C LYS A 264 -0.62 -10.07 19.69
N GLU A 265 0.20 -9.35 18.91
CA GLU A 265 0.19 -7.87 18.90
C GLU A 265 -1.14 -7.32 18.37
N TYR A 266 -1.72 -7.96 17.36
CA TYR A 266 -3.01 -7.56 16.84
C TYR A 266 -4.15 -7.77 17.84
N GLN A 267 -4.15 -8.89 18.56
CA GLN A 267 -5.17 -9.20 19.59
C GLN A 267 -5.04 -8.30 20.83
N SER A 268 -3.84 -7.85 21.20
CA SER A 268 -3.62 -6.92 22.32
C SER A 268 -3.98 -5.46 22.01
N GLY A 269 -4.28 -5.11 20.75
CA GLY A 269 -4.57 -3.75 20.35
C GLY A 269 -3.32 -2.83 20.26
N ASP A 270 -2.14 -3.38 20.54
CA ASP A 270 -0.85 -2.71 20.40
C ASP A 270 -0.36 -2.78 18.94
N GLN A 271 -0.99 -2.04 18.05
CA GLN A 271 -0.47 -1.87 16.70
C GLN A 271 0.80 -1.01 16.74
N VAL A 272 1.94 -1.66 16.85
CA VAL A 272 3.24 -1.03 16.58
C VAL A 272 3.31 -0.81 15.06
N LEU A 273 3.51 0.42 14.64
CA LEU A 273 3.83 0.75 13.24
C LEU A 273 5.05 -0.08 12.84
N LEU A 274 4.81 -1.12 12.05
CA LEU A 274 5.88 -1.95 11.52
C LEU A 274 6.65 -1.13 10.48
N GLN A 275 7.70 -0.44 10.97
CA GLN A 275 8.69 0.18 10.12
C GLN A 275 9.56 -0.91 9.50
N LYS A 276 9.21 -1.35 8.31
CA LYS A 276 10.19 -1.74 7.32
C LYS A 276 9.75 -1.21 5.97
N ASP A 277 10.13 0.04 5.71
CA ASP A 277 10.47 0.47 4.37
C ASP A 277 11.50 -0.55 3.83
N PRO A 278 11.25 -1.26 2.73
CA PRO A 278 12.27 -2.09 2.13
C PRO A 278 13.34 -1.18 1.50
N ARG A 279 14.14 -0.52 2.38
CA ARG A 279 15.41 0.07 1.98
C ARG A 279 16.41 -1.05 1.80
N GLY A 280 16.62 -1.42 0.57
CA GLY A 280 17.65 -2.30 0.09
C GLY A 280 17.77 -2.12 -1.38
#